data_feb83740559c7afc08e52bbfc17c70d5
#
_entry.id   feb83740559c7afc08e52bbfc17c70d5
#
_cell.length_a   1.000
_cell.length_b   1.000
_cell.length_c   1.000
_cell.angle_alpha   90.00
_cell.angle_beta   90.00
_cell.angle_gamma   90.00
#
_symmetry.space_group_name_H-M   'P 1'
#
loop_
_entity.id
_entity.type
_entity.pdbx_description
1 polymer ?
#
loop_
_entity_poly.entity_id
_entity_poly.type
_entity_poly.pdbx_seq_one_letter_code
_entity_poly.pdbx_strand_id
1 'polypeptide(L)'
;MGDQVTNIAEILKDRQKGTRLYSTTFGILRLIEVRCYGSDEMIFLKTEDGKIITYLADGKRSPKEEVTLYPSEKIHDWKIFTWKKGDILKRGSEYIVFNGFKDDEYALIKGKYFIEHYDFLLEDKYFYTYHENGGGMTRYFVKIEDEHHARKKRKIFKKLTGRITILIWRQIKLKNKNKAIC
;
A
#
# COMPACT_ATOMS: atom_id res chain seq x y z
N MET A 1 19.42 7.55 -17.66
CA MET A 1 18.95 7.55 -16.27
C MET A 1 19.06 6.12 -15.81
N GLY A 2 20.00 5.82 -14.91
CA GLY A 2 20.16 4.46 -14.40
C GLY A 2 18.95 4.11 -13.55
N ASP A 3 18.29 2.98 -13.85
CA ASP A 3 17.23 2.42 -13.04
C ASP A 3 17.82 2.17 -11.64
N GLN A 4 17.29 2.89 -10.67
CA GLN A 4 17.70 2.72 -9.29
C GLN A 4 17.18 1.36 -8.84
N VAL A 5 18.09 0.38 -8.71
CA VAL A 5 17.74 -0.96 -8.25
C VAL A 5 17.08 -0.85 -6.88
N THR A 6 15.85 -1.31 -6.77
CA THR A 6 15.10 -1.28 -5.51
C THR A 6 15.74 -2.25 -4.53
N ASN A 7 16.19 -1.76 -3.37
CA ASN A 7 16.65 -2.62 -2.28
C ASN A 7 15.42 -3.23 -1.55
N ILE A 8 15.06 -4.44 -1.95
CA ILE A 8 13.92 -5.17 -1.41
C ILE A 8 14.20 -5.63 0.02
N ALA A 9 15.45 -6.00 0.33
CA ALA A 9 15.84 -6.40 1.69
C ALA A 9 15.56 -5.27 2.69
N GLU A 10 15.91 -4.02 2.34
CA GLU A 10 15.61 -2.86 3.19
C GLU A 10 14.12 -2.65 3.45
N ILE A 11 13.30 -2.87 2.42
CA ILE A 11 11.83 -2.79 2.55
C ILE A 11 11.29 -3.90 3.47
N LEU A 12 11.90 -5.09 3.44
CA LEU A 12 11.43 -6.26 4.18
C LEU A 12 11.95 -6.36 5.61
N LYS A 13 13.02 -5.64 5.98
CA LYS A 13 13.58 -5.65 7.34
C LYS A 13 12.54 -5.39 8.43
N ASP A 14 11.66 -4.44 8.21
CA ASP A 14 10.63 -4.02 9.16
C ASP A 14 9.33 -4.82 9.04
N ARG A 15 9.30 -5.86 8.19
CA ARG A 15 8.10 -6.67 7.99
C ARG A 15 8.05 -7.84 8.96
N GLN A 16 6.83 -8.18 9.35
CA GLN A 16 6.60 -9.31 10.26
C GLN A 16 7.02 -10.62 9.60
N LYS A 17 7.59 -11.52 10.40
CA LYS A 17 7.79 -12.91 10.02
C LYS A 17 6.45 -13.51 9.57
N GLY A 18 6.46 -14.27 8.47
CA GLY A 18 5.27 -14.81 7.85
C GLY A 18 4.62 -13.88 6.80
N THR A 19 5.13 -12.64 6.59
CA THR A 19 4.68 -11.78 5.48
C THR A 19 4.64 -12.57 4.18
N ARG A 20 3.49 -12.59 3.51
CA ARG A 20 3.29 -13.30 2.25
C ARG A 20 3.95 -12.53 1.12
N LEU A 21 4.66 -13.24 0.28
CA LEU A 21 5.31 -12.77 -0.94
C LEU A 21 5.03 -13.76 -2.07
N TYR A 22 5.42 -13.41 -3.28
CA TYR A 22 5.26 -14.25 -4.46
C TYR A 22 6.56 -14.33 -5.24
N SER A 23 6.86 -15.52 -5.73
CA SER A 23 7.94 -15.76 -6.66
C SER A 23 7.39 -16.36 -7.97
N THR A 24 7.85 -15.85 -9.10
CA THR A 24 7.51 -16.44 -10.41
C THR A 24 8.02 -17.87 -10.56
N THR A 25 9.03 -18.28 -9.76
CA THR A 25 9.64 -19.61 -9.78
C THR A 25 9.02 -20.56 -8.76
N PHE A 26 8.65 -20.07 -7.56
CA PHE A 26 8.26 -20.92 -6.43
C PHE A 26 6.82 -20.68 -5.96
N GLY A 27 6.07 -19.78 -6.59
CA GLY A 27 4.74 -19.41 -6.15
C GLY A 27 4.75 -18.60 -4.84
N ILE A 28 3.87 -18.98 -3.91
CA ILE A 28 3.71 -18.29 -2.63
C ILE A 28 4.90 -18.59 -1.71
N LEU A 29 5.44 -17.52 -1.13
CA LEU A 29 6.53 -17.55 -0.17
C LEU A 29 6.14 -16.81 1.12
N ARG A 30 6.73 -17.21 2.24
CA ARG A 30 6.58 -16.55 3.54
C ARG A 30 7.93 -16.04 4.04
N LEU A 31 7.98 -14.76 4.42
CA LEU A 31 9.19 -14.15 4.98
C LEU A 31 9.59 -14.84 6.28
N ILE A 32 10.83 -15.31 6.36
CA ILE A 32 11.44 -15.76 7.61
C ILE A 32 12.14 -14.58 8.26
N GLU A 33 13.10 -13.99 7.56
CA GLU A 33 13.92 -12.88 8.04
C GLU A 33 14.77 -12.29 6.91
N VAL A 34 15.36 -11.14 7.17
CA VAL A 34 16.45 -10.54 6.38
C VAL A 34 17.70 -10.55 7.23
N ARG A 35 18.80 -11.06 6.70
CA ARG A 35 20.11 -11.09 7.39
C ARG A 35 21.18 -10.39 6.57
N CYS A 36 22.11 -9.76 7.28
CA CYS A 36 23.32 -9.19 6.70
C CYS A 36 24.47 -10.21 6.81
N TYR A 37 25.18 -10.43 5.70
CA TYR A 37 26.40 -11.20 5.64
C TYR A 37 27.51 -10.28 5.11
N GLY A 38 28.25 -9.66 6.03
CA GLY A 38 29.21 -8.60 5.66
C GLY A 38 28.47 -7.38 5.07
N SER A 39 28.76 -7.07 3.81
CA SER A 39 28.09 -5.98 3.05
C SER A 39 26.79 -6.41 2.38
N ASP A 40 26.52 -7.72 2.31
CA ASP A 40 25.41 -8.24 1.52
C ASP A 40 24.21 -8.56 2.40
N GLU A 41 23.04 -8.15 1.94
CA GLU A 41 21.76 -8.47 2.59
C GLU A 41 21.10 -9.63 1.86
N MET A 42 20.65 -10.62 2.62
CA MET A 42 19.99 -11.81 2.11
C MET A 42 18.58 -11.92 2.69
N ILE A 43 17.62 -12.24 1.84
CA ILE A 43 16.22 -12.44 2.21
C ILE A 43 15.96 -13.95 2.32
N PHE A 44 15.54 -14.42 3.50
CA PHE A 44 15.20 -15.82 3.76
C PHE A 44 13.70 -16.00 3.73
N LEU A 45 13.24 -16.91 2.88
CA LEU A 45 11.83 -17.18 2.63
C LEU A 45 11.54 -18.67 2.77
N LYS A 46 10.30 -19.01 3.10
CA LYS A 46 9.82 -20.37 3.20
C LYS A 46 8.72 -20.60 2.16
N THR A 47 8.82 -21.66 1.41
CA THR A 47 7.78 -22.16 0.49
C THR A 47 6.63 -22.81 1.25
N GLU A 48 5.51 -23.08 0.61
CA GLU A 48 4.36 -23.76 1.22
C GLU A 48 4.69 -25.22 1.64
N ASP A 49 5.57 -25.89 0.89
CA ASP A 49 6.09 -27.23 1.23
C ASP A 49 7.18 -27.23 2.32
N GLY A 50 7.50 -26.05 2.86
CA GLY A 50 8.42 -25.90 4.01
C GLY A 50 9.89 -25.70 3.66
N LYS A 51 10.27 -25.69 2.38
CA LYS A 51 11.64 -25.47 1.91
C LYS A 51 12.07 -24.04 2.13
N ILE A 52 13.33 -23.83 2.54
CA ILE A 52 13.92 -22.51 2.69
C ILE A 52 14.59 -22.09 1.39
N ILE A 53 14.26 -20.91 0.91
CA ILE A 53 14.81 -20.29 -0.28
C ILE A 53 15.44 -18.94 0.10
N THR A 54 16.57 -18.61 -0.50
CA THR A 54 17.26 -17.33 -0.28
C THR A 54 17.24 -16.48 -1.54
N TYR A 55 17.13 -15.17 -1.33
CA TYR A 55 17.20 -14.14 -2.36
C TYR A 55 18.22 -13.08 -1.96
N LEU A 56 18.82 -12.44 -2.95
CA LEU A 56 19.63 -11.24 -2.79
C LEU A 56 18.73 -10.04 -2.45
N ALA A 57 19.36 -8.94 -2.04
CA ALA A 57 18.67 -7.71 -1.66
C ALA A 57 17.79 -7.11 -2.76
N ASP A 58 18.09 -7.38 -4.02
CA ASP A 58 17.33 -6.90 -5.19
C ASP A 58 16.23 -7.87 -5.66
N GLY A 59 15.99 -8.97 -4.95
CA GLY A 59 14.97 -9.96 -5.29
C GLY A 59 15.37 -10.95 -6.36
N LYS A 60 16.66 -11.05 -6.67
CA LYS A 60 17.25 -12.10 -7.52
C LYS A 60 17.72 -13.27 -6.68
N ARG A 61 17.84 -14.44 -7.29
CA ARG A 61 18.46 -15.60 -6.64
C ARG A 61 19.98 -15.65 -6.80
N SER A 62 20.45 -15.11 -7.89
CA SER A 62 21.89 -14.92 -8.16
C SER A 62 22.08 -13.60 -8.93
N PRO A 63 23.31 -13.04 -8.93
CA PRO A 63 23.58 -11.77 -9.64
C PRO A 63 23.31 -11.81 -11.17
N LYS A 64 23.28 -13.01 -11.76
CA LYS A 64 23.08 -13.21 -13.21
C LYS A 64 21.62 -13.47 -13.60
N GLU A 65 20.74 -13.68 -12.61
CA GLU A 65 19.33 -13.97 -12.86
C GLU A 65 18.48 -12.69 -12.87
N GLU A 66 17.29 -12.79 -13.39
CA GLU A 66 16.30 -11.73 -13.32
C GLU A 66 15.62 -11.70 -11.95
N VAL A 67 14.96 -10.58 -11.64
CA VAL A 67 14.13 -10.45 -10.44
C VAL A 67 12.93 -11.38 -10.58
N THR A 68 12.75 -12.26 -9.60
CA THR A 68 11.63 -13.21 -9.56
C THR A 68 10.82 -13.11 -8.27
N LEU A 69 11.18 -12.22 -7.34
CA LEU A 69 10.48 -11.98 -6.08
C LEU A 69 9.65 -10.71 -6.16
N TYR A 70 8.38 -10.80 -5.75
CA TYR A 70 7.38 -9.73 -5.81
C TYR A 70 6.48 -9.70 -4.57
N PRO A 71 5.81 -8.58 -4.27
CA PRO A 71 4.82 -8.49 -3.20
C PRO A 71 3.69 -9.51 -3.35
N SER A 72 3.13 -9.67 -4.55
CA SER A 72 2.13 -10.69 -4.87
C SER A 72 2.20 -11.07 -6.35
N GLU A 73 1.40 -12.05 -6.76
CA GLU A 73 1.31 -12.48 -8.16
C GLU A 73 0.89 -11.33 -9.11
N LYS A 74 0.01 -10.46 -8.65
CA LYS A 74 -0.55 -9.35 -9.45
C LYS A 74 0.13 -8.01 -9.21
N ILE A 75 0.84 -7.86 -8.09
CA ILE A 75 1.45 -6.60 -7.69
C ILE A 75 2.96 -6.78 -7.65
N HIS A 76 3.64 -6.13 -8.58
CA HIS A 76 5.09 -6.19 -8.72
C HIS A 76 5.80 -4.95 -8.16
N ASP A 77 5.07 -3.87 -7.85
CA ASP A 77 5.64 -2.65 -7.29
C ASP A 77 5.84 -2.77 -5.78
N TRP A 78 7.09 -2.80 -5.35
CA TRP A 78 7.51 -2.86 -3.95
C TRP A 78 7.13 -1.61 -3.14
N LYS A 79 6.82 -0.49 -3.80
CA LYS A 79 6.41 0.75 -3.13
C LYS A 79 5.15 0.58 -2.28
N ILE A 80 4.30 -0.40 -2.55
CA ILE A 80 3.12 -0.69 -1.72
C ILE A 80 3.48 -0.95 -0.26
N PHE A 81 4.65 -1.54 0.01
CA PHE A 81 5.12 -1.80 1.37
C PHE A 81 5.63 -0.56 2.09
N THR A 82 5.83 0.55 1.40
CA THR A 82 6.16 1.83 2.02
C THR A 82 4.93 2.61 2.50
N TRP A 83 3.72 2.17 2.13
CA TRP A 83 2.48 2.84 2.53
C TRP A 83 2.22 2.70 4.02
N LYS A 84 1.88 3.82 4.65
CA LYS A 84 1.57 3.92 6.08
C LYS A 84 0.13 4.40 6.24
N LYS A 85 -0.50 4.00 7.33
CA LYS A 85 -1.83 4.50 7.70
C LYS A 85 -1.85 6.04 7.69
N GLY A 86 -2.81 6.62 6.98
CA GLY A 86 -2.93 8.06 6.76
C GLY A 86 -2.25 8.57 5.50
N ASP A 87 -1.50 7.75 4.77
CA ASP A 87 -0.97 8.14 3.46
C ASP A 87 -2.09 8.41 2.47
N ILE A 88 -1.88 9.38 1.59
CA ILE A 88 -2.81 9.66 0.51
C ILE A 88 -2.33 8.92 -0.74
N LEU A 89 -3.18 8.04 -1.22
CA LEU A 89 -2.97 7.31 -2.46
C LEU A 89 -3.82 7.95 -3.57
N LYS A 90 -3.27 7.96 -4.80
CA LYS A 90 -3.94 8.52 -5.98
C LYS A 90 -4.01 7.49 -7.10
N ARG A 91 -5.17 7.43 -7.78
CA ARG A 91 -5.38 6.70 -9.03
C ARG A 91 -6.26 7.54 -9.97
N GLY A 92 -5.66 8.16 -10.99
CA GLY A 92 -6.37 9.12 -11.84
C GLY A 92 -6.88 10.32 -11.03
N SER A 93 -8.19 10.56 -11.02
CA SER A 93 -8.86 11.60 -10.21
C SER A 93 -9.29 11.12 -8.82
N GLU A 94 -9.10 9.85 -8.52
CA GLU A 94 -9.48 9.24 -7.24
C GLU A 94 -8.38 9.42 -6.20
N TYR A 95 -8.78 9.71 -4.97
CA TYR A 95 -7.88 9.79 -3.82
C TYR A 95 -8.42 8.94 -2.68
N ILE A 96 -7.51 8.26 -2.00
CA ILE A 96 -7.82 7.42 -0.83
C ILE A 96 -6.86 7.78 0.30
N VAL A 97 -7.40 7.94 1.51
CA VAL A 97 -6.59 7.94 2.72
C VAL A 97 -6.43 6.49 3.15
N PHE A 98 -5.23 5.96 2.98
CA PHE A 98 -4.91 4.56 3.25
C PHE A 98 -5.05 4.22 4.72
N ASN A 99 -5.72 3.13 5.05
CA ASN A 99 -5.92 2.65 6.42
C ASN A 99 -5.37 1.22 6.66
N GLY A 100 -4.84 0.59 5.62
CA GLY A 100 -4.24 -0.75 5.68
C GLY A 100 -4.66 -1.63 4.52
N PHE A 101 -4.02 -2.78 4.41
CA PHE A 101 -4.46 -3.86 3.53
C PHE A 101 -5.54 -4.70 4.25
N LYS A 102 -6.47 -5.25 3.49
CA LYS A 102 -7.48 -6.18 4.02
C LYS A 102 -6.98 -7.61 4.04
N ASP A 103 -6.17 -7.96 3.06
CA ASP A 103 -5.67 -9.31 2.83
C ASP A 103 -4.14 -9.33 2.71
N ASP A 104 -3.55 -10.51 2.75
CA ASP A 104 -2.13 -10.74 2.61
C ASP A 104 -1.67 -10.91 1.13
N GLU A 105 -2.57 -10.70 0.19
CA GLU A 105 -2.28 -10.59 -1.25
C GLU A 105 -2.10 -9.13 -1.69
N TYR A 106 -2.37 -8.18 -0.78
CA TYR A 106 -2.28 -6.74 -1.04
C TYR A 106 -3.20 -6.26 -2.16
N ALA A 107 -4.16 -7.09 -2.55
CA ALA A 107 -5.12 -6.80 -3.61
C ALA A 107 -6.19 -5.79 -3.19
N LEU A 108 -6.58 -5.81 -1.90
CA LEU A 108 -7.60 -4.94 -1.33
C LEU A 108 -7.02 -4.03 -0.26
N ILE A 109 -7.29 -2.74 -0.39
CA ILE A 109 -6.98 -1.73 0.61
C ILE A 109 -8.23 -1.23 1.29
N LYS A 110 -8.14 -0.98 2.59
CA LYS A 110 -9.14 -0.24 3.35
C LYS A 110 -8.76 1.23 3.36
N GLY A 111 -9.72 2.11 3.10
CA GLY A 111 -9.45 3.54 3.12
C GLY A 111 -10.70 4.39 3.01
N LYS A 112 -10.50 5.69 3.20
CA LYS A 112 -11.53 6.72 3.00
C LYS A 112 -11.35 7.32 1.62
N TYR A 113 -12.42 7.29 0.84
CA TYR A 113 -12.42 7.72 -0.55
C TYR A 113 -12.75 9.21 -0.69
N PHE A 114 -12.06 9.87 -1.60
CA PHE A 114 -12.29 11.26 -1.93
C PHE A 114 -12.14 11.48 -3.45
N ILE A 115 -13.12 12.13 -4.08
CA ILE A 115 -13.05 12.58 -5.48
C ILE A 115 -12.78 14.08 -5.47
N GLU A 116 -11.78 14.53 -6.23
CA GLU A 116 -11.29 15.92 -6.23
C GLU A 116 -12.41 16.96 -6.53
N HIS A 117 -13.42 16.59 -7.31
CA HIS A 117 -14.52 17.47 -7.72
C HIS A 117 -15.80 17.31 -6.87
N TYR A 118 -15.91 16.21 -6.12
CA TYR A 118 -17.07 15.96 -5.27
C TYR A 118 -16.62 15.99 -3.82
N ASP A 119 -17.00 17.03 -3.12
CA ASP A 119 -16.60 17.27 -1.73
C ASP A 119 -17.16 16.23 -0.73
N PHE A 120 -17.30 14.97 -1.10
CA PHE A 120 -17.81 13.90 -0.26
C PHE A 120 -16.69 13.03 0.30
N LEU A 121 -16.65 12.96 1.64
CA LEU A 121 -15.91 11.95 2.37
C LEU A 121 -16.84 10.75 2.53
N LEU A 122 -16.54 9.67 1.83
CA LEU A 122 -17.28 8.42 2.01
C LEU A 122 -16.72 7.64 3.21
N GLU A 123 -17.54 6.78 3.78
CA GLU A 123 -17.17 5.84 4.84
C GLU A 123 -15.98 4.97 4.45
N ASP A 124 -15.33 4.34 5.43
CA ASP A 124 -14.29 3.34 5.17
C ASP A 124 -14.80 2.27 4.22
N LYS A 125 -14.21 2.20 3.03
CA LYS A 125 -14.52 1.20 2.00
C LYS A 125 -13.29 0.39 1.63
N TYR A 126 -13.54 -0.69 0.91
CA TYR A 126 -12.49 -1.51 0.33
C TYR A 126 -12.33 -1.17 -1.15
N PHE A 127 -11.08 -1.06 -1.58
CA PHE A 127 -10.73 -0.73 -2.97
C PHE A 127 -9.69 -1.73 -3.45
N TYR A 128 -9.80 -2.14 -4.70
CA TYR A 128 -8.71 -2.87 -5.33
C TYR A 128 -7.50 -1.95 -5.50
N THR A 129 -6.32 -2.45 -5.17
CA THR A 129 -5.05 -1.72 -5.36
C THR A 129 -4.77 -1.43 -6.82
N TYR A 130 -5.32 -2.25 -7.71
CA TYR A 130 -5.25 -2.12 -9.16
C TYR A 130 -6.64 -2.17 -9.79
N HIS A 131 -6.77 -1.62 -10.98
CA HIS A 131 -7.97 -1.68 -11.80
C HIS A 131 -7.56 -2.07 -13.22
N GLU A 132 -8.10 -3.16 -13.71
CA GLU A 132 -7.95 -3.60 -15.09
C GLU A 132 -9.02 -2.89 -15.92
N ASN A 133 -8.61 -1.98 -16.81
CA ASN A 133 -9.50 -1.43 -17.82
C ASN A 133 -9.62 -2.45 -18.96
N GLY A 134 -10.81 -2.60 -19.55
CA GLY A 134 -11.07 -3.55 -20.66
C GLY A 134 -10.18 -3.40 -21.91
N GLY A 135 -9.19 -2.51 -21.92
CA GLY A 135 -8.15 -2.33 -22.93
C GLY A 135 -6.76 -2.83 -22.52
N GLY A 136 -6.65 -3.64 -21.45
CA GLY A 136 -5.36 -4.20 -21.00
C GLY A 136 -4.45 -3.25 -20.23
N MET A 137 -4.90 -2.03 -19.93
CA MET A 137 -4.14 -1.09 -19.11
C MET A 137 -4.53 -1.24 -17.64
N THR A 138 -3.59 -1.71 -16.81
CA THR A 138 -3.75 -1.78 -15.36
C THR A 138 -3.35 -0.45 -14.73
N ARG A 139 -4.25 0.15 -13.95
CA ARG A 139 -3.98 1.37 -13.19
C ARG A 139 -3.83 1.04 -11.70
N TYR A 140 -2.73 1.45 -11.12
CA TYR A 140 -2.44 1.26 -9.70
C TYR A 140 -2.66 2.54 -8.90
N PHE A 141 -2.96 2.39 -7.60
CA PHE A 141 -2.79 3.49 -6.68
C PHE A 141 -1.31 3.75 -6.45
N VAL A 142 -0.94 5.02 -6.42
CA VAL A 142 0.41 5.48 -6.08
C VAL A 142 0.36 6.42 -4.90
N LYS A 143 1.35 6.32 -4.02
CA LYS A 143 1.51 7.25 -2.90
C LYS A 143 1.96 8.62 -3.42
N ILE A 144 1.37 9.68 -2.89
CA ILE A 144 1.76 11.05 -3.19
C ILE A 144 2.97 11.40 -2.32
N GLU A 145 4.18 11.37 -2.89
CA GLU A 145 5.44 11.57 -2.17
C GLU A 145 6.04 12.97 -2.33
N ASP A 146 5.71 13.70 -3.41
CA ASP A 146 6.39 14.94 -3.80
C ASP A 146 6.08 16.17 -2.95
N GLU A 147 7.11 17.02 -2.71
CA GLU A 147 6.98 18.33 -2.05
C GLU A 147 6.01 19.29 -2.78
N HIS A 148 5.95 19.25 -4.09
CA HIS A 148 4.98 20.02 -4.87
C HIS A 148 3.54 19.56 -4.58
N HIS A 149 3.34 18.27 -4.33
CA HIS A 149 2.09 17.69 -3.88
C HIS A 149 1.89 17.80 -2.35
N ALA A 150 2.93 18.07 -1.55
CA ALA A 150 2.79 18.27 -0.11
C ALA A 150 1.92 19.50 0.22
N ARG A 151 1.95 20.56 -0.60
CA ARG A 151 1.02 21.70 -0.50
C ARG A 151 -0.41 21.28 -0.84
N LYS A 152 -0.58 20.46 -1.89
CA LYS A 152 -1.87 19.89 -2.30
C LYS A 152 -2.36 18.87 -1.27
N LYS A 153 -1.45 18.04 -0.72
CA LYS A 153 -1.70 17.11 0.39
C LYS A 153 -2.20 17.84 1.64
N ARG A 154 -1.56 18.94 2.05
CA ARG A 154 -2.01 19.78 3.18
C ARG A 154 -3.38 20.41 2.93
N LYS A 155 -3.68 20.85 1.69
CA LYS A 155 -5.01 21.36 1.31
C LYS A 155 -6.08 20.28 1.37
N ILE A 156 -5.79 19.09 0.81
CA ILE A 156 -6.69 17.93 0.85
C ILE A 156 -6.90 17.50 2.31
N PHE A 157 -5.84 17.39 3.10
CA PHE A 157 -5.93 17.00 4.51
C PHE A 157 -6.69 18.04 5.35
N LYS A 158 -6.44 19.35 5.17
CA LYS A 158 -7.22 20.42 5.81
C LYS A 158 -8.70 20.37 5.41
N LYS A 159 -8.97 20.10 4.12
CA LYS A 159 -10.33 19.97 3.61
C LYS A 159 -11.04 18.73 4.17
N LEU A 160 -10.31 17.62 4.30
CA LEU A 160 -10.79 16.37 4.90
C LEU A 160 -11.02 16.51 6.42
N THR A 161 -10.05 17.02 7.16
CA THR A 161 -10.16 17.18 8.63
C THR A 161 -11.14 18.28 9.02
N GLY A 162 -11.15 19.41 8.32
CA GLY A 162 -12.09 20.50 8.56
C GLY A 162 -13.55 20.08 8.34
N ARG A 163 -13.81 19.21 7.34
CA ARG A 163 -15.17 18.70 7.07
C ARG A 163 -15.61 17.59 8.01
N ILE A 164 -14.70 16.72 8.45
CA ILE A 164 -14.99 15.74 9.52
C ILE A 164 -15.46 16.48 10.76
N THR A 165 -14.79 17.55 11.14
CA THR A 165 -15.18 18.39 12.28
C THR A 165 -16.58 19.00 12.09
N ILE A 166 -16.90 19.51 10.89
CA ILE A 166 -18.21 20.09 10.58
C ILE A 166 -19.31 19.03 10.58
N LEU A 167 -19.06 17.83 10.04
CA LEU A 167 -20.03 16.73 10.01
C LEU A 167 -20.31 16.17 11.40
N ILE A 168 -19.29 16.02 12.22
CA ILE A 168 -19.45 15.62 13.63
C ILE A 168 -20.25 16.68 14.38
N TRP A 169 -19.96 17.96 14.18
CA TRP A 169 -20.73 19.07 14.79
C TRP A 169 -22.20 19.08 14.35
N ARG A 170 -22.48 18.84 13.06
CA ARG A 170 -23.85 18.73 12.56
C ARG A 170 -24.59 17.53 13.16
N GLN A 171 -23.95 16.37 13.27
CA GLN A 171 -24.56 15.19 13.90
C GLN A 171 -24.85 15.39 15.40
N ILE A 172 -23.91 16.04 16.12
CA ILE A 172 -24.12 16.39 17.53
C ILE A 172 -25.29 17.37 17.68
N LYS A 173 -25.38 18.41 16.83
CA LYS A 173 -26.51 19.35 16.83
C LYS A 173 -27.86 18.67 16.55
N LEU A 174 -27.89 17.72 15.59
CA LEU A 174 -29.10 16.96 15.27
C LEU A 174 -29.54 16.06 16.44
N LYS A 175 -28.59 15.35 17.09
CA LYS A 175 -28.89 14.54 18.27
C LYS A 175 -29.40 15.36 19.44
N ASN A 176 -28.87 16.56 19.64
CA ASN A 176 -29.30 17.47 20.73
C ASN A 176 -30.67 18.10 20.43
N LYS A 177 -31.01 18.38 19.15
CA LYS A 177 -32.37 18.83 18.79
C LYS A 177 -33.43 17.73 19.01
N ASN A 178 -33.10 16.49 18.71
CA ASN A 178 -34.02 15.36 18.92
C ASN A 178 -34.23 15.01 20.40
N LYS A 179 -33.28 15.39 21.29
CA LYS A 179 -33.45 15.25 22.75
C LYS A 179 -34.26 16.38 23.40
N ALA A 180 -34.43 17.51 22.71
CA ALA A 180 -35.21 18.64 23.22
C ALA A 180 -36.70 18.59 22.83
N ILE A 181 -37.14 17.52 22.15
CA ILE A 181 -38.51 17.32 21.67
C ILE A 181 -39.18 16.14 22.40
N CYS A 182 -38.52 15.51 23.38
CA CYS A 182 -39.12 14.50 24.29
C CYS A 182 -39.36 15.06 25.70
#